data_d41c2ad8c2fc891d961ef4fe4772b33d
#
_entry.id   d41c2ad8c2fc891d961ef4fe4772b33d
#
_cell.length_a   1.000
_cell.length_b   1.000
_cell.length_c   1.000
_cell.angle_alpha   90.00
_cell.angle_beta   90.00
_cell.angle_gamma   90.00
#
_symmetry.space_group_name_H-M   'P 1'
#
loop_
_entity.id
_entity.type
_entity.pdbx_description
1 polymer ?
#
loop_
_entity_poly.entity_id
_entity_poly.type
_entity_poly.pdbx_seq_one_letter_code
_entity_poly.pdbx_strand_id
1 'polypeptide(L)'
;MTMPQPQFGHPGATRPNGGSSTAVRLLVVSLLLVFVLGYGLAVFLTRDIWHNSRQGTRLTFTARTSDGSAPPTDMMTATADVVRERLKSHGATVAVDGKNVVVTVPGHDVKPAALGGVITTGRLDIRPVVQMVPAQPQDPPPLPAKPADPSLIATEKQIRQSSDSRIQLLALQLQAGRCHDADPLVDNDDPNLPLITCGSDSVGGEAAYLLDKSILDSADIAKASSGLDEQRGIYVVRMELTPKAAKVWADFTTRYYQQGAQTAFVLDTHVVSAPAIREPILVGKVEISGQFTRQSARALADILGSGSLPVPLAFTSSSDITLGATTMSMVLRVALVALGIGITAVAIVAVIYLVRRRRPEHVSA
;
A
#
# COMPACT_ATOMS: atom_id res chain seq x y z
N MET A 1 52.87 106.46 -22.12
CA MET A 1 53.09 105.04 -22.34
C MET A 1 52.39 104.31 -21.22
N THR A 2 51.24 103.86 -21.45
CA THR A 2 50.34 103.18 -20.51
C THR A 2 50.15 101.74 -20.97
N MET A 3 50.58 100.79 -20.18
CA MET A 3 50.36 99.38 -20.38
C MET A 3 48.98 98.94 -19.94
N PRO A 4 48.28 98.12 -20.66
CA PRO A 4 46.98 97.56 -20.21
C PRO A 4 47.21 96.32 -19.29
N GLN A 5 46.37 96.23 -18.27
CA GLN A 5 46.35 95.07 -17.37
C GLN A 5 45.49 93.92 -17.91
N PRO A 6 45.82 92.67 -17.66
CA PRO A 6 45.04 91.50 -18.08
C PRO A 6 43.87 91.26 -17.11
N GLN A 7 42.67 91.05 -17.62
CA GLN A 7 41.48 90.62 -16.90
C GLN A 7 41.54 89.08 -16.70
N PHE A 8 41.52 88.69 -15.45
CA PHE A 8 41.32 87.29 -15.09
C PHE A 8 39.83 86.92 -15.20
N GLY A 9 39.48 86.04 -16.11
CA GLY A 9 38.18 85.44 -16.21
C GLY A 9 37.93 84.39 -15.08
N HIS A 10 36.79 84.51 -14.41
CA HIS A 10 36.35 83.52 -13.45
C HIS A 10 35.84 82.23 -14.17
N PRO A 11 36.25 81.03 -13.74
CA PRO A 11 35.68 79.78 -14.29
C PRO A 11 34.25 79.60 -13.76
N GLY A 12 33.33 79.50 -14.73
CA GLY A 12 31.92 79.21 -14.45
C GLY A 12 31.70 77.86 -13.73
N ALA A 13 31.04 77.95 -12.65
CA ALA A 13 30.62 76.77 -11.91
C ALA A 13 29.55 75.99 -12.70
N THR A 14 29.94 74.84 -13.23
CA THR A 14 28.99 73.89 -13.84
C THR A 14 28.11 73.29 -12.73
N ARG A 15 26.80 73.56 -12.78
CA ARG A 15 25.78 72.94 -11.94
C ARG A 15 25.72 71.46 -12.28
N PRO A 16 25.73 70.55 -11.29
CA PRO A 16 25.53 69.12 -11.58
C PRO A 16 24.07 68.90 -12.03
N ASN A 17 23.93 68.21 -13.15
CA ASN A 17 22.67 67.83 -13.75
C ASN A 17 21.79 67.07 -12.81
N GLY A 18 20.55 67.58 -12.59
CA GLY A 18 19.48 66.99 -11.74
C GLY A 18 18.85 65.74 -12.33
N GLY A 19 19.57 64.94 -13.13
CA GLY A 19 19.03 63.73 -13.80
C GLY A 19 19.00 62.46 -12.94
N SER A 20 19.71 62.43 -11.80
CA SER A 20 19.86 61.19 -11.00
C SER A 20 18.63 60.78 -10.18
N SER A 21 17.74 61.72 -9.86
CA SER A 21 16.58 61.42 -8.98
C SER A 21 15.43 60.71 -9.73
N THR A 22 15.23 60.98 -11.00
CA THR A 22 14.20 60.35 -11.84
C THR A 22 14.61 58.92 -12.22
N ALA A 23 15.86 58.72 -12.54
CA ALA A 23 16.41 57.38 -12.84
C ALA A 23 16.33 56.44 -11.62
N VAL A 24 16.65 56.93 -10.43
CA VAL A 24 16.53 56.14 -9.20
C VAL A 24 15.05 55.80 -8.87
N ARG A 25 14.12 56.74 -9.11
CA ARG A 25 12.68 56.48 -8.91
C ARG A 25 12.17 55.42 -9.90
N LEU A 26 12.52 55.51 -11.15
CA LEU A 26 12.17 54.51 -12.16
C LEU A 26 12.77 53.15 -11.84
N LEU A 27 14.00 53.08 -11.35
CA LEU A 27 14.65 51.86 -10.95
C LEU A 27 13.97 51.20 -9.73
N VAL A 28 13.58 51.99 -8.70
CA VAL A 28 12.86 51.46 -7.52
C VAL A 28 11.46 51.01 -7.91
N VAL A 29 10.74 51.75 -8.75
CA VAL A 29 9.41 51.32 -9.20
C VAL A 29 9.48 50.06 -10.07
N SER A 30 10.47 49.93 -10.97
CA SER A 30 10.65 48.74 -11.77
C SER A 30 11.02 47.51 -10.92
N LEU A 31 11.90 47.67 -9.93
CA LEU A 31 12.23 46.59 -8.97
C LEU A 31 11.02 46.14 -8.15
N LEU A 32 10.20 47.08 -7.69
CA LEU A 32 8.95 46.77 -7.00
C LEU A 32 7.95 46.02 -7.87
N LEU A 33 7.85 46.44 -9.14
CA LEU A 33 6.97 45.80 -10.12
C LEU A 33 7.44 44.35 -10.43
N VAL A 34 8.76 44.15 -10.61
CA VAL A 34 9.35 42.81 -10.78
C VAL A 34 9.14 41.95 -9.57
N PHE A 35 9.28 42.49 -8.34
CA PHE A 35 9.03 41.78 -7.12
C PHE A 35 7.56 41.35 -6.97
N VAL A 36 6.62 42.28 -7.20
CA VAL A 36 5.17 41.97 -7.11
C VAL A 36 4.74 40.95 -8.17
N LEU A 37 5.24 41.09 -9.40
CA LEU A 37 4.95 40.13 -10.48
C LEU A 37 5.58 38.76 -10.20
N GLY A 38 6.84 38.73 -9.75
CA GLY A 38 7.55 37.50 -9.40
C GLY A 38 6.90 36.78 -8.22
N TYR A 39 6.51 37.52 -7.18
CA TYR A 39 5.79 36.99 -6.06
C TYR A 39 4.38 36.49 -6.43
N GLY A 40 3.62 37.28 -7.24
CA GLY A 40 2.31 36.88 -7.75
C GLY A 40 2.40 35.62 -8.63
N LEU A 41 3.43 35.52 -9.47
CA LEU A 41 3.70 34.33 -10.27
C LEU A 41 4.04 33.11 -9.38
N ALA A 42 4.86 33.29 -8.35
CA ALA A 42 5.20 32.22 -7.41
C ALA A 42 3.96 31.73 -6.66
N VAL A 43 3.08 32.64 -6.21
CA VAL A 43 1.79 32.28 -5.58
C VAL A 43 0.87 31.60 -6.58
N PHE A 44 0.83 32.04 -7.83
CA PHE A 44 0.03 31.42 -8.89
C PHE A 44 0.54 30.01 -9.25
N LEU A 45 1.85 29.84 -9.45
CA LEU A 45 2.43 28.52 -9.74
C LEU A 45 2.32 27.53 -8.58
N THR A 46 2.23 28.02 -7.36
CA THR A 46 2.04 27.18 -6.16
C THR A 46 0.59 26.96 -5.80
N ARG A 47 -0.40 27.55 -6.53
CA ARG A 47 -1.84 27.44 -6.21
C ARG A 47 -2.31 25.99 -6.18
N ASP A 48 -1.82 25.12 -7.09
CA ASP A 48 -2.24 23.73 -7.17
C ASP A 48 -1.76 22.91 -5.97
N ILE A 49 -0.69 23.36 -5.32
CA ILE A 49 -0.25 22.82 -4.02
C ILE A 49 -1.25 23.19 -2.92
N TRP A 50 -2.04 24.23 -3.07
CA TRP A 50 -3.05 24.71 -2.12
C TRP A 50 -4.39 23.99 -2.28
N HIS A 51 -4.70 23.55 -3.50
CA HIS A 51 -5.95 22.86 -3.82
C HIS A 51 -5.78 21.33 -3.82
N ASN A 52 -4.56 20.83 -3.55
CA ASN A 52 -4.31 19.41 -3.49
C ASN A 52 -4.80 18.85 -2.14
N SER A 53 -6.11 18.95 -1.92
CA SER A 53 -6.81 18.01 -1.05
C SER A 53 -6.65 16.64 -1.70
N ARG A 54 -5.65 15.88 -1.24
CA ARG A 54 -5.45 14.51 -1.69
C ARG A 54 -6.72 13.76 -1.33
N GLN A 55 -7.42 13.29 -2.34
CA GLN A 55 -8.53 12.37 -2.11
C GLN A 55 -7.95 11.08 -1.57
N GLY A 56 -8.58 10.52 -0.59
CA GLY A 56 -8.27 9.24 -0.01
C GLY A 56 -9.53 8.43 0.18
N THR A 57 -9.40 7.13 0.18
CA THR A 57 -10.47 6.21 0.51
C THR A 57 -10.21 5.61 1.88
N ARG A 58 -11.18 5.70 2.77
CA ARG A 58 -11.20 5.05 4.06
C ARG A 58 -11.94 3.73 3.92
N LEU A 59 -11.25 2.63 4.20
CA LEU A 59 -11.78 1.28 4.24
C LEU A 59 -11.87 0.82 5.69
N THR A 60 -13.02 0.32 6.10
CA THR A 60 -13.23 -0.21 7.45
C THR A 60 -13.39 -1.71 7.38
N PHE A 61 -12.62 -2.41 8.18
CA PHE A 61 -12.65 -3.86 8.31
C PHE A 61 -12.97 -4.21 9.76
N THR A 62 -13.93 -5.11 9.96
CA THR A 62 -14.30 -5.58 11.29
C THR A 62 -13.66 -6.93 11.57
N ALA A 63 -13.05 -7.07 12.74
CA ALA A 63 -12.49 -8.31 13.18
C ALA A 63 -13.58 -9.38 13.37
N ARG A 64 -13.29 -10.60 12.91
CA ARG A 64 -14.16 -11.77 13.07
C ARG A 64 -13.54 -12.71 14.11
N THR A 65 -14.31 -13.03 15.14
CA THR A 65 -14.02 -14.12 16.07
C THR A 65 -15.04 -15.22 15.88
N SER A 66 -14.65 -16.46 16.10
CA SER A 66 -15.53 -17.63 15.94
C SER A 66 -16.77 -17.60 16.84
N ASP A 67 -16.68 -16.89 17.97
CA ASP A 67 -17.75 -16.72 18.96
C ASP A 67 -18.47 -15.36 18.86
N GLY A 68 -18.06 -14.49 17.91
CA GLY A 68 -18.61 -13.15 17.73
C GLY A 68 -18.20 -12.14 18.81
N SER A 69 -17.31 -12.51 19.74
CA SER A 69 -16.78 -11.62 20.77
C SER A 69 -15.83 -10.56 20.17
N ALA A 70 -15.58 -9.48 20.92
CA ALA A 70 -14.54 -8.53 20.52
C ALA A 70 -13.16 -9.13 20.83
N PRO A 71 -12.22 -9.13 19.86
CA PRO A 71 -10.87 -9.61 20.12
C PRO A 71 -10.17 -8.76 21.21
N PRO A 72 -9.20 -9.34 21.93
CA PRO A 72 -8.33 -8.59 22.83
C PRO A 72 -7.59 -7.46 22.11
N THR A 73 -7.34 -6.36 22.82
CA THR A 73 -6.73 -5.15 22.23
C THR A 73 -5.31 -5.39 21.69
N ASP A 74 -4.55 -6.26 22.33
CA ASP A 74 -3.20 -6.67 21.89
C ASP A 74 -3.26 -7.44 20.56
N MET A 75 -4.22 -8.32 20.37
CA MET A 75 -4.45 -9.01 19.09
C MET A 75 -4.88 -8.04 17.99
N MET A 76 -5.75 -7.07 18.31
CA MET A 76 -6.13 -6.04 17.33
C MET A 76 -4.95 -5.16 16.93
N THR A 77 -4.09 -4.81 17.88
CA THR A 77 -2.87 -4.04 17.61
C THR A 77 -1.91 -4.83 16.72
N ALA A 78 -1.66 -6.09 17.06
CA ALA A 78 -0.83 -6.99 16.25
C ALA A 78 -1.40 -7.17 14.83
N THR A 79 -2.72 -7.32 14.69
CA THR A 79 -3.39 -7.40 13.39
C THR A 79 -3.18 -6.11 12.57
N ALA A 80 -3.34 -4.94 13.19
CA ALA A 80 -3.10 -3.65 12.54
C ALA A 80 -1.63 -3.46 12.13
N ASP A 81 -0.68 -4.00 12.90
CA ASP A 81 0.75 -3.94 12.57
C ASP A 81 1.07 -4.78 11.34
N VAL A 82 0.52 -5.99 11.23
CA VAL A 82 0.66 -6.83 10.03
C VAL A 82 0.03 -6.13 8.82
N VAL A 83 -1.18 -5.59 8.94
CA VAL A 83 -1.84 -4.84 7.85
C VAL A 83 -1.00 -3.62 7.44
N ARG A 84 -0.42 -2.90 8.40
CA ARG A 84 0.46 -1.75 8.13
C ARG A 84 1.71 -2.14 7.36
N GLU A 85 2.34 -3.24 7.74
CA GLU A 85 3.53 -3.74 7.03
C GLU A 85 3.19 -4.15 5.59
N ARG A 86 2.10 -4.88 5.39
CA ARG A 86 1.61 -5.28 4.06
C ARG A 86 1.27 -4.09 3.16
N LEU A 87 0.75 -2.99 3.74
CA LEU A 87 0.32 -1.79 3.02
C LEU A 87 1.40 -0.71 2.91
N LYS A 88 2.59 -0.95 3.41
CA LYS A 88 3.70 0.02 3.43
C LYS A 88 4.03 0.60 2.04
N SER A 89 4.00 -0.24 1.01
CA SER A 89 4.24 0.17 -0.38
C SER A 89 3.09 0.99 -0.99
N HIS A 90 1.91 0.99 -0.37
CA HIS A 90 0.71 1.69 -0.86
C HIS A 90 0.53 3.09 -0.25
N GLY A 91 1.42 3.50 0.67
CA GLY A 91 1.31 4.79 1.37
C GLY A 91 0.05 4.91 2.23
N ALA A 92 -0.51 3.77 2.64
CA ALA A 92 -1.71 3.71 3.47
C ALA A 92 -1.39 3.99 4.94
N THR A 93 -2.38 4.51 5.67
CA THR A 93 -2.35 4.60 7.13
C THR A 93 -3.34 3.62 7.73
N VAL A 94 -2.95 2.97 8.84
CA VAL A 94 -3.75 1.95 9.52
C VAL A 94 -3.96 2.36 10.97
N ALA A 95 -5.21 2.36 11.42
CA ALA A 95 -5.62 2.67 12.78
C ALA A 95 -6.58 1.59 13.32
N VAL A 96 -6.56 1.37 14.63
CA VAL A 96 -7.53 0.50 15.32
C VAL A 96 -8.60 1.39 15.93
N ASP A 97 -9.86 1.01 15.73
CA ASP A 97 -11.04 1.63 16.33
C ASP A 97 -11.96 0.55 16.90
N GLY A 98 -11.80 0.25 18.17
CA GLY A 98 -12.47 -0.85 18.86
C GLY A 98 -12.19 -2.19 18.18
N LYS A 99 -13.23 -2.84 17.64
CA LYS A 99 -13.12 -4.08 16.87
C LYS A 99 -12.83 -3.88 15.38
N ASN A 100 -12.61 -2.62 14.96
CA ASN A 100 -12.38 -2.31 13.55
C ASN A 100 -10.92 -1.94 13.29
N VAL A 101 -10.41 -2.36 12.14
CA VAL A 101 -9.18 -1.87 11.54
C VAL A 101 -9.57 -0.91 10.41
N VAL A 102 -9.16 0.34 10.54
CA VAL A 102 -9.44 1.41 9.59
C VAL A 102 -8.20 1.66 8.75
N VAL A 103 -8.31 1.41 7.46
CA VAL A 103 -7.25 1.62 6.48
C VAL A 103 -7.59 2.84 5.63
N THR A 104 -6.70 3.80 5.59
CA THR A 104 -6.84 4.97 4.72
C THR A 104 -5.80 4.93 3.62
N VAL A 105 -6.25 4.87 2.38
CA VAL A 105 -5.40 4.74 1.18
C VAL A 105 -5.51 6.02 0.36
N PRO A 106 -4.39 6.57 -0.16
CA PRO A 106 -4.45 7.66 -1.13
C PRO A 106 -5.16 7.19 -2.41
N GLY A 107 -6.09 7.98 -2.92
CA GLY A 107 -6.88 7.68 -4.11
C GLY A 107 -8.38 7.74 -3.88
N HIS A 108 -9.14 7.92 -4.95
CA HIS A 108 -10.61 7.99 -4.92
C HIS A 108 -11.18 6.61 -5.29
N ASP A 109 -12.23 6.19 -4.59
CA ASP A 109 -12.96 4.92 -4.83
C ASP A 109 -12.04 3.67 -4.89
N VAL A 110 -11.06 3.61 -3.98
CA VAL A 110 -10.18 2.43 -3.88
C VAL A 110 -11.00 1.26 -3.33
N LYS A 111 -11.17 0.22 -4.16
CA LYS A 111 -11.90 -0.99 -3.75
C LYS A 111 -10.99 -1.93 -2.96
N PRO A 112 -11.51 -2.70 -2.00
CA PRO A 112 -10.72 -3.69 -1.24
C PRO A 112 -9.95 -4.66 -2.14
N ALA A 113 -10.54 -5.06 -3.28
CA ALA A 113 -9.89 -5.93 -4.26
C ALA A 113 -8.60 -5.33 -4.86
N ALA A 114 -8.51 -3.99 -4.95
CA ALA A 114 -7.30 -3.31 -5.44
C ALA A 114 -6.12 -3.41 -4.47
N LEU A 115 -6.37 -3.77 -3.20
CA LEU A 115 -5.33 -4.02 -2.20
C LEU A 115 -4.72 -5.43 -2.30
N GLY A 116 -5.09 -6.21 -3.33
CA GLY A 116 -4.40 -7.43 -3.71
C GLY A 116 -4.33 -8.53 -2.62
N GLY A 117 -5.39 -8.73 -1.86
CA GLY A 117 -5.42 -9.76 -0.83
C GLY A 117 -4.67 -9.39 0.48
N VAL A 118 -4.18 -8.14 0.60
CA VAL A 118 -3.45 -7.65 1.80
C VAL A 118 -4.23 -7.83 3.10
N ILE A 119 -5.56 -7.94 3.02
CA ILE A 119 -6.48 -8.04 4.15
C ILE A 119 -6.95 -9.48 4.40
N THR A 120 -6.54 -10.42 3.55
CA THR A 120 -6.76 -11.85 3.83
C THR A 120 -5.95 -12.26 5.05
N THR A 121 -6.38 -13.31 5.74
CA THR A 121 -5.64 -13.84 6.89
C THR A 121 -4.20 -14.14 6.50
N GLY A 122 -3.99 -14.63 5.27
CA GLY A 122 -2.67 -14.93 4.75
C GLY A 122 -2.03 -16.10 5.47
N ARG A 123 -2.84 -17.05 5.97
CA ARG A 123 -2.36 -18.27 6.56
C ARG A 123 -1.93 -19.23 5.48
N LEU A 124 -0.65 -19.50 5.40
CA LEU A 124 -0.11 -20.55 4.55
C LEU A 124 0.01 -21.84 5.35
N ASP A 125 -0.51 -22.92 4.78
CA ASP A 125 -0.28 -24.29 5.21
C ASP A 125 0.40 -25.07 4.08
N ILE A 126 1.41 -25.85 4.40
CA ILE A 126 2.07 -26.78 3.46
C ILE A 126 1.58 -28.18 3.78
N ARG A 127 0.84 -28.78 2.84
CA ARG A 127 0.12 -30.04 3.04
C ARG A 127 0.48 -31.07 1.96
N PRO A 128 0.73 -32.34 2.30
CA PRO A 128 0.86 -33.40 1.30
C PRO A 128 -0.44 -33.60 0.53
N VAL A 129 -0.34 -33.78 -0.77
CA VAL A 129 -1.48 -34.14 -1.64
C VAL A 129 -1.71 -35.63 -1.56
N VAL A 130 -2.91 -36.04 -1.14
CA VAL A 130 -3.35 -37.45 -1.13
C VAL A 130 -4.00 -37.81 -2.46
N GLN A 131 -4.90 -36.95 -2.94
CA GLN A 131 -5.63 -37.13 -4.19
C GLN A 131 -6.05 -35.80 -4.77
N MET A 132 -6.18 -35.74 -6.10
CA MET A 132 -6.67 -34.59 -6.82
C MET A 132 -7.68 -35.07 -7.88
N VAL A 133 -8.72 -34.28 -8.12
CA VAL A 133 -9.66 -34.45 -9.24
C VAL A 133 -9.85 -33.09 -9.92
N PRO A 134 -9.91 -33.04 -11.25
CA PRO A 134 -10.18 -31.78 -11.96
C PRO A 134 -11.54 -31.20 -11.53
N ALA A 135 -11.60 -29.87 -11.43
CA ALA A 135 -12.85 -29.18 -11.17
C ALA A 135 -13.83 -29.41 -12.32
N GLN A 136 -15.11 -29.55 -11.99
CA GLN A 136 -16.16 -29.69 -12.98
C GLN A 136 -16.62 -28.30 -13.45
N PRO A 137 -16.92 -28.12 -14.73
CA PRO A 137 -17.51 -26.89 -15.23
C PRO A 137 -18.82 -26.60 -14.48
N GLN A 138 -19.01 -25.38 -14.02
CA GLN A 138 -20.23 -24.96 -13.35
C GLN A 138 -21.09 -24.11 -14.30
N ASP A 139 -22.30 -24.56 -14.57
CA ASP A 139 -23.31 -23.81 -15.31
C ASP A 139 -24.67 -23.99 -14.58
N PRO A 140 -25.33 -22.97 -14.08
CA PRO A 140 -25.02 -21.53 -14.18
C PRO A 140 -23.87 -21.05 -13.29
N PRO A 141 -23.37 -19.80 -13.53
CA PRO A 141 -22.29 -19.24 -12.70
C PRO A 141 -22.71 -19.13 -11.23
N PRO A 142 -21.75 -19.18 -10.30
CA PRO A 142 -22.01 -19.19 -8.86
C PRO A 142 -22.79 -17.97 -8.40
N LEU A 143 -23.68 -18.16 -7.44
CA LEU A 143 -24.38 -17.07 -6.78
C LEU A 143 -23.40 -16.23 -5.94
N PRO A 144 -23.67 -14.92 -5.76
CA PRO A 144 -22.86 -14.09 -4.88
C PRO A 144 -22.70 -14.70 -3.49
N ALA A 145 -21.48 -14.72 -2.98
CA ALA A 145 -21.15 -15.27 -1.67
C ALA A 145 -21.98 -14.60 -0.57
N LYS A 146 -22.72 -15.38 0.20
CA LYS A 146 -23.30 -14.94 1.47
C LYS A 146 -22.27 -15.20 2.57
N PRO A 147 -22.23 -14.35 3.62
CA PRO A 147 -21.43 -14.66 4.80
C PRO A 147 -21.77 -16.07 5.30
N ALA A 148 -20.75 -16.90 5.51
CA ALA A 148 -20.98 -18.24 6.05
C ALA A 148 -21.47 -18.13 7.50
N ASP A 149 -22.59 -18.78 7.80
CA ASP A 149 -23.06 -18.88 9.17
C ASP A 149 -22.31 -19.99 9.94
N PRO A 150 -22.29 -19.96 11.29
CA PRO A 150 -21.58 -20.95 12.09
C PRO A 150 -22.03 -22.39 11.85
N SER A 151 -23.30 -22.62 11.50
CA SER A 151 -23.84 -23.97 11.25
C SER A 151 -23.32 -24.53 9.93
N LEU A 152 -23.22 -23.70 8.92
CA LEU A 152 -22.62 -24.06 7.64
C LEU A 152 -21.12 -24.37 7.79
N ILE A 153 -20.38 -23.54 8.53
CA ILE A 153 -18.96 -23.78 8.82
C ILE A 153 -18.77 -25.12 9.53
N ALA A 154 -19.59 -25.42 10.56
CA ALA A 154 -19.52 -26.68 11.28
C ALA A 154 -19.80 -27.89 10.39
N THR A 155 -20.78 -27.79 9.50
CA THR A 155 -21.12 -28.84 8.54
C THR A 155 -19.99 -29.07 7.53
N GLU A 156 -19.45 -28.00 6.96
CA GLU A 156 -18.33 -28.08 6.00
C GLU A 156 -17.07 -28.69 6.68
N LYS A 157 -16.77 -28.31 7.93
CA LYS A 157 -15.68 -28.94 8.71
C LYS A 157 -15.90 -30.46 8.84
N GLN A 158 -17.08 -30.87 9.26
CA GLN A 158 -17.39 -32.29 9.46
C GLN A 158 -17.22 -33.11 8.17
N ILE A 159 -17.55 -32.54 7.02
CA ILE A 159 -17.47 -33.20 5.72
C ILE A 159 -16.05 -33.13 5.13
N ARG A 160 -15.50 -31.91 5.02
CA ARG A 160 -14.26 -31.65 4.30
C ARG A 160 -13.00 -31.92 5.13
N GLN A 161 -13.12 -32.02 6.46
CA GLN A 161 -12.02 -32.38 7.36
C GLN A 161 -12.22 -33.74 8.03
N SER A 162 -13.05 -34.60 7.44
CA SER A 162 -13.27 -35.96 7.92
C SER A 162 -12.01 -36.82 7.74
N SER A 163 -11.73 -37.68 8.72
CA SER A 163 -10.71 -38.74 8.62
C SER A 163 -11.24 -40.05 8.02
N ASP A 164 -12.58 -40.17 7.80
CA ASP A 164 -13.17 -41.33 7.14
C ASP A 164 -12.97 -41.27 5.64
N SER A 165 -12.28 -42.26 5.08
CA SER A 165 -11.94 -42.32 3.66
C SER A 165 -13.16 -42.38 2.71
N ARG A 166 -14.31 -42.88 3.19
CA ARG A 166 -15.56 -42.91 2.40
C ARG A 166 -16.15 -41.51 2.30
N ILE A 167 -16.15 -40.77 3.43
CA ILE A 167 -16.59 -39.36 3.45
C ILE A 167 -15.63 -38.51 2.61
N GLN A 168 -14.33 -38.73 2.73
CA GLN A 168 -13.31 -37.99 1.95
C GLN A 168 -13.54 -38.15 0.44
N LEU A 169 -13.79 -39.36 -0.04
CA LEU A 169 -14.00 -39.57 -1.48
C LEU A 169 -15.27 -38.86 -1.99
N LEU A 170 -16.37 -38.97 -1.24
CA LEU A 170 -17.61 -38.27 -1.59
C LEU A 170 -17.47 -36.76 -1.52
N ALA A 171 -16.83 -36.25 -0.48
CA ALA A 171 -16.59 -34.82 -0.31
C ALA A 171 -15.66 -34.27 -1.39
N LEU A 172 -14.65 -35.03 -1.84
CA LEU A 172 -13.75 -34.63 -2.93
C LEU A 172 -14.52 -34.46 -4.25
N GLN A 173 -15.39 -35.42 -4.59
CA GLN A 173 -16.22 -35.34 -5.78
C GLN A 173 -17.23 -34.18 -5.71
N LEU A 174 -17.84 -33.96 -4.56
CA LEU A 174 -18.74 -32.84 -4.34
C LEU A 174 -18.02 -31.50 -4.47
N GLN A 175 -16.83 -31.40 -3.87
CA GLN A 175 -16.02 -30.18 -3.92
C GLN A 175 -15.56 -29.84 -5.34
N ALA A 176 -15.27 -30.85 -6.18
CA ALA A 176 -14.90 -30.63 -7.57
C ALA A 176 -15.98 -29.90 -8.38
N GLY A 177 -17.25 -30.06 -8.04
CA GLY A 177 -18.37 -29.30 -8.63
C GLY A 177 -18.57 -27.91 -8.05
N ARG A 178 -17.83 -27.54 -7.00
CA ARG A 178 -18.05 -26.31 -6.22
C ARG A 178 -16.80 -25.41 -6.15
N CYS A 179 -15.80 -25.66 -6.98
CA CYS A 179 -14.54 -24.92 -6.94
C CYS A 179 -14.70 -23.43 -7.28
N HIS A 180 -15.76 -23.05 -7.98
CA HIS A 180 -16.05 -21.66 -8.29
C HIS A 180 -16.86 -20.93 -7.21
N ASP A 181 -17.36 -21.67 -6.21
CA ASP A 181 -18.13 -21.07 -5.11
C ASP A 181 -17.17 -20.43 -4.07
N ALA A 182 -17.70 -19.45 -3.31
CA ALA A 182 -16.98 -18.93 -2.17
C ALA A 182 -16.80 -20.02 -1.11
N ASP A 183 -15.59 -20.17 -0.60
CA ASP A 183 -15.28 -21.19 0.40
C ASP A 183 -15.69 -20.75 1.81
N PRO A 184 -16.68 -21.42 2.45
CA PRO A 184 -17.10 -21.10 3.82
C PRO A 184 -16.07 -21.48 4.90
N LEU A 185 -15.06 -22.31 4.56
CA LEU A 185 -14.01 -22.70 5.49
C LEU A 185 -12.84 -21.73 5.57
N VAL A 186 -12.81 -20.67 4.76
CA VAL A 186 -11.76 -19.64 4.87
C VAL A 186 -11.63 -19.20 6.35
N ASP A 187 -10.41 -19.24 6.87
CA ASP A 187 -10.06 -18.91 8.27
C ASP A 187 -10.63 -19.84 9.34
N ASN A 188 -11.29 -20.93 8.96
CA ASN A 188 -11.99 -21.81 9.90
C ASN A 188 -11.52 -23.26 9.88
N ASP A 189 -10.66 -23.69 8.96
CA ASP A 189 -10.16 -25.07 8.94
C ASP A 189 -9.15 -25.32 10.08
N ASP A 190 -9.06 -26.60 10.48
CA ASP A 190 -8.06 -27.07 11.43
C ASP A 190 -6.83 -27.61 10.66
N PRO A 191 -5.63 -27.05 10.85
CA PRO A 191 -4.42 -27.52 10.16
C PRO A 191 -4.01 -28.95 10.55
N ASN A 192 -4.45 -29.45 11.70
CA ASN A 192 -4.12 -30.81 12.20
C ASN A 192 -5.02 -31.90 11.60
N LEU A 193 -6.02 -31.54 10.82
CA LEU A 193 -6.95 -32.46 10.16
C LEU A 193 -6.72 -32.46 8.65
N PRO A 194 -7.09 -33.52 7.92
CA PRO A 194 -7.16 -33.50 6.47
C PRO A 194 -8.02 -32.33 5.99
N LEU A 195 -7.78 -31.89 4.76
CA LEU A 195 -8.56 -30.83 4.16
C LEU A 195 -8.93 -31.17 2.71
N ILE A 196 -10.21 -31.08 2.39
CA ILE A 196 -10.67 -31.10 1.01
C ILE A 196 -10.96 -29.67 0.58
N THR A 197 -10.27 -29.22 -0.48
CA THR A 197 -10.37 -27.84 -0.95
C THR A 197 -10.06 -27.71 -2.42
N CYS A 198 -10.28 -26.53 -2.98
CA CYS A 198 -10.01 -26.24 -4.39
C CYS A 198 -8.73 -25.40 -4.57
N GLY A 199 -8.24 -25.39 -5.78
CA GLY A 199 -7.15 -24.51 -6.17
C GLY A 199 -6.61 -24.79 -7.56
N SER A 200 -5.54 -24.08 -7.91
CA SER A 200 -4.92 -24.21 -9.21
C SER A 200 -4.19 -25.55 -9.35
N ASP A 201 -4.39 -26.20 -10.48
CA ASP A 201 -3.60 -27.38 -10.85
C ASP A 201 -2.26 -26.97 -11.50
N SER A 202 -1.42 -27.97 -11.79
CA SER A 202 -0.09 -27.76 -12.37
C SER A 202 -0.10 -27.29 -13.83
N VAL A 203 -1.25 -27.38 -14.51
CA VAL A 203 -1.41 -26.98 -15.93
C VAL A 203 -2.27 -25.73 -16.10
N GLY A 204 -2.71 -25.13 -14.97
CA GLY A 204 -3.44 -23.87 -14.96
C GLY A 204 -4.95 -23.99 -15.03
N GLY A 205 -5.46 -25.21 -14.81
CA GLY A 205 -6.87 -25.45 -14.52
C GLY A 205 -7.18 -25.27 -13.04
N GLU A 206 -8.43 -25.53 -12.68
CA GLU A 206 -8.84 -25.70 -11.29
C GLU A 206 -9.05 -27.18 -10.96
N ALA A 207 -8.77 -27.54 -9.72
CA ALA A 207 -8.95 -28.89 -9.21
C ALA A 207 -9.40 -28.87 -7.74
N ALA A 208 -10.11 -29.94 -7.35
CA ALA A 208 -10.34 -30.24 -5.95
C ALA A 208 -9.24 -31.19 -5.44
N TYR A 209 -8.75 -30.92 -4.26
CA TYR A 209 -7.67 -31.63 -3.61
C TYR A 209 -8.15 -32.27 -2.29
N LEU A 210 -7.77 -33.52 -2.06
CA LEU A 210 -7.73 -34.12 -0.76
C LEU A 210 -6.29 -34.00 -0.23
N LEU A 211 -6.12 -33.24 0.81
CA LEU A 211 -4.84 -32.92 1.42
C LEU A 211 -4.74 -33.61 2.80
N ASP A 212 -3.56 -34.08 3.18
CA ASP A 212 -3.26 -34.52 4.54
C ASP A 212 -3.14 -33.29 5.47
N LYS A 213 -2.96 -33.54 6.78
CA LYS A 213 -2.67 -32.50 7.75
C LYS A 213 -1.48 -31.64 7.36
N SER A 214 -1.46 -30.41 7.81
CA SER A 214 -0.35 -29.49 7.57
C SER A 214 0.94 -30.03 8.19
N ILE A 215 2.04 -29.92 7.44
CA ILE A 215 3.39 -30.27 7.93
C ILE A 215 4.20 -29.04 8.31
N LEU A 216 3.90 -27.88 7.72
CA LEU A 216 4.49 -26.57 7.99
C LEU A 216 3.41 -25.51 7.82
N ASP A 217 3.56 -24.39 8.53
CA ASP A 217 2.64 -23.25 8.48
C ASP A 217 3.36 -21.91 8.28
N SER A 218 2.61 -20.81 8.31
CA SER A 218 3.15 -19.45 8.14
C SER A 218 4.23 -19.08 9.16
N ALA A 219 4.21 -19.61 10.38
CA ALA A 219 5.21 -19.34 11.41
C ALA A 219 6.56 -20.01 11.11
N ASP A 220 6.57 -21.01 10.23
CA ASP A 220 7.76 -21.72 9.76
C ASP A 220 8.50 -20.97 8.65
N ILE A 221 7.99 -19.86 8.15
CA ILE A 221 8.60 -19.04 7.11
C ILE A 221 9.42 -17.92 7.76
N ALA A 222 10.73 -17.91 7.52
CA ALA A 222 11.61 -16.85 8.01
C ALA A 222 11.63 -15.64 7.08
N LYS A 223 11.54 -15.86 5.75
CA LYS A 223 11.52 -14.81 4.72
C LYS A 223 10.75 -15.27 3.50
N ALA A 224 10.15 -14.30 2.81
CA ALA A 224 9.57 -14.52 1.49
C ALA A 224 9.96 -13.38 0.54
N SER A 225 10.11 -13.70 -0.74
CA SER A 225 10.42 -12.76 -1.82
C SER A 225 9.87 -13.23 -3.14
N SER A 226 9.57 -12.33 -4.05
CA SER A 226 9.15 -12.66 -5.41
C SER A 226 10.20 -12.27 -6.44
N GLY A 227 10.24 -12.95 -7.57
CA GLY A 227 11.15 -12.62 -8.65
C GLY A 227 10.80 -13.33 -9.96
N LEU A 228 11.40 -12.85 -11.04
CA LEU A 228 11.35 -13.55 -12.32
C LEU A 228 12.35 -14.70 -12.29
N ASP A 229 11.93 -15.89 -12.66
CA ASP A 229 12.83 -16.96 -13.05
C ASP A 229 13.14 -16.79 -14.54
N GLU A 230 14.32 -16.27 -14.84
CA GLU A 230 14.73 -15.96 -16.21
C GLU A 230 14.84 -17.18 -17.11
N GLN A 231 15.14 -18.36 -16.54
CA GLN A 231 15.26 -19.60 -17.31
C GLN A 231 13.92 -20.12 -17.77
N ARG A 232 12.89 -19.99 -16.93
CA ARG A 232 11.52 -20.45 -17.22
C ARG A 232 10.62 -19.35 -17.74
N GLY A 233 11.03 -18.06 -17.59
CA GLY A 233 10.22 -16.91 -18.00
C GLY A 233 8.97 -16.69 -17.16
N ILE A 234 8.92 -17.21 -15.92
CA ILE A 234 7.76 -17.16 -15.03
C ILE A 234 8.10 -16.43 -13.73
N TYR A 235 7.08 -15.78 -13.13
CA TYR A 235 7.24 -15.22 -11.79
C TYR A 235 7.07 -16.32 -10.74
N VAL A 236 7.92 -16.28 -9.72
CA VAL A 236 7.95 -17.25 -8.62
C VAL A 236 7.99 -16.54 -7.28
N VAL A 237 7.56 -17.23 -6.23
CA VAL A 237 7.73 -16.82 -4.84
C VAL A 237 8.74 -17.74 -4.16
N ARG A 238 9.81 -17.16 -3.61
CA ARG A 238 10.87 -17.86 -2.90
C ARG A 238 10.72 -17.65 -1.43
N MET A 239 10.77 -18.74 -0.67
CA MET A 239 10.68 -18.74 0.79
C MET A 239 11.95 -19.32 1.40
N GLU A 240 12.36 -18.76 2.51
CA GLU A 240 13.36 -19.35 3.41
C GLU A 240 12.65 -19.84 4.67
N LEU A 241 12.77 -21.11 4.96
CA LEU A 241 12.18 -21.71 6.15
C LEU A 241 13.04 -21.43 7.39
N THR A 242 12.41 -21.44 8.55
CA THR A 242 13.14 -21.44 9.83
C THR A 242 14.02 -22.69 9.94
N PRO A 243 15.10 -22.69 10.74
CA PRO A 243 15.97 -23.85 10.86
C PRO A 243 15.26 -25.14 11.29
N LYS A 244 14.24 -25.03 12.14
CA LYS A 244 13.40 -26.15 12.57
C LYS A 244 12.56 -26.68 11.40
N ALA A 245 11.88 -25.79 10.69
CA ALA A 245 11.04 -26.14 9.55
C ALA A 245 11.86 -26.71 8.39
N ALA A 246 13.07 -26.16 8.14
CA ALA A 246 13.98 -26.66 7.11
C ALA A 246 14.34 -28.14 7.33
N LYS A 247 14.52 -28.57 8.58
CA LYS A 247 14.76 -29.98 8.91
C LYS A 247 13.53 -30.84 8.62
N VAL A 248 12.33 -30.41 9.05
CA VAL A 248 11.07 -31.12 8.77
C VAL A 248 10.87 -31.27 7.26
N TRP A 249 11.12 -30.20 6.51
CA TRP A 249 11.00 -30.19 5.05
C TRP A 249 12.02 -31.11 4.37
N ALA A 250 13.27 -31.08 4.81
CA ALA A 250 14.31 -31.97 4.31
C ALA A 250 13.99 -33.46 4.55
N ASP A 251 13.53 -33.78 5.76
CA ASP A 251 13.10 -35.14 6.12
C ASP A 251 11.93 -35.61 5.27
N PHE A 252 10.94 -34.72 5.06
CA PHE A 252 9.77 -35.01 4.25
C PHE A 252 10.14 -35.21 2.78
N THR A 253 10.86 -34.26 2.17
CA THR A 253 11.24 -34.34 0.75
C THR A 253 12.16 -35.53 0.47
N THR A 254 13.09 -35.87 1.36
CA THR A 254 13.96 -37.05 1.26
C THR A 254 13.16 -38.35 1.30
N ARG A 255 12.08 -38.39 2.07
CA ARG A 255 11.24 -39.60 2.18
C ARG A 255 10.38 -39.85 0.96
N TYR A 256 9.87 -38.77 0.33
CA TYR A 256 8.80 -38.88 -0.64
C TYR A 256 9.18 -38.52 -2.10
N TYR A 257 10.41 -38.02 -2.39
CA TYR A 257 10.79 -37.59 -3.74
C TYR A 257 10.74 -38.74 -4.77
N GLN A 258 11.14 -39.97 -4.40
CA GLN A 258 11.10 -41.10 -5.30
C GLN A 258 9.68 -41.55 -5.67
N GLN A 259 8.70 -41.19 -4.88
CA GLN A 259 7.29 -41.52 -5.12
C GLN A 259 6.61 -40.47 -6.00
N GLY A 260 7.31 -39.39 -6.37
CA GLY A 260 6.71 -38.27 -7.10
C GLY A 260 5.60 -37.57 -6.34
N ALA A 261 5.64 -37.63 -4.99
CA ALA A 261 4.63 -37.03 -4.14
C ALA A 261 4.49 -35.53 -4.43
N GLN A 262 3.27 -35.03 -4.39
CA GLN A 262 2.97 -33.61 -4.52
C GLN A 262 2.76 -32.97 -3.15
N THR A 263 3.11 -31.70 -3.04
CA THR A 263 2.89 -30.90 -1.85
C THR A 263 2.12 -29.63 -2.21
N ALA A 264 0.96 -29.45 -1.61
CA ALA A 264 0.12 -28.27 -1.82
C ALA A 264 0.57 -27.14 -0.90
N PHE A 265 0.71 -25.94 -1.48
CA PHE A 265 0.81 -24.67 -0.78
C PHE A 265 -0.59 -24.07 -0.72
N VAL A 266 -1.16 -24.05 0.47
CA VAL A 266 -2.56 -23.67 0.72
C VAL A 266 -2.59 -22.32 1.42
N LEU A 267 -3.12 -21.30 0.76
CA LEU A 267 -3.31 -19.97 1.31
C LEU A 267 -4.79 -19.77 1.62
N ASP A 268 -5.13 -19.56 2.89
CA ASP A 268 -6.51 -19.32 3.34
C ASP A 268 -7.51 -20.34 2.75
N THR A 269 -7.20 -21.62 2.85
CA THR A 269 -7.94 -22.78 2.30
C THR A 269 -7.91 -22.98 0.78
N HIS A 270 -7.22 -22.12 0.03
CA HIS A 270 -7.10 -22.27 -1.43
C HIS A 270 -5.70 -22.77 -1.84
N VAL A 271 -5.63 -23.81 -2.69
CA VAL A 271 -4.34 -24.31 -3.19
C VAL A 271 -3.80 -23.37 -4.27
N VAL A 272 -2.73 -22.64 -3.93
CA VAL A 272 -2.08 -21.71 -4.88
C VAL A 272 -1.07 -22.41 -5.81
N SER A 273 -0.55 -23.58 -5.37
CA SER A 273 0.37 -24.40 -6.16
C SER A 273 0.50 -25.78 -5.51
N ALA A 274 0.66 -26.83 -6.31
CA ALA A 274 0.88 -28.20 -5.84
C ALA A 274 1.99 -28.90 -6.61
N PRO A 275 3.26 -28.47 -6.48
CA PRO A 275 4.39 -29.04 -7.19
C PRO A 275 4.70 -30.47 -6.74
N ALA A 276 5.18 -31.31 -7.68
CA ALA A 276 5.76 -32.60 -7.37
C ALA A 276 7.18 -32.44 -6.81
N ILE A 277 7.51 -33.21 -5.78
CA ILE A 277 8.86 -33.30 -5.21
C ILE A 277 9.71 -34.14 -6.13
N ARG A 278 10.71 -33.55 -6.76
CA ARG A 278 11.61 -34.22 -7.73
C ARG A 278 12.95 -34.63 -7.14
N GLU A 279 13.35 -33.96 -6.07
CA GLU A 279 14.62 -34.18 -5.39
C GLU A 279 14.51 -33.81 -3.91
N PRO A 280 15.40 -34.31 -3.04
CA PRO A 280 15.47 -33.87 -1.65
C PRO A 280 15.89 -32.42 -1.55
N ILE A 281 15.14 -31.59 -0.76
CA ILE A 281 15.42 -30.19 -0.55
C ILE A 281 16.01 -29.99 0.85
N LEU A 282 17.33 -29.93 0.92
CA LEU A 282 18.08 -29.98 2.19
C LEU A 282 18.38 -28.59 2.80
N VAL A 283 18.23 -27.52 2.02
CA VAL A 283 18.69 -26.17 2.41
C VAL A 283 17.60 -25.24 2.94
N GLY A 284 16.38 -25.73 3.13
CA GLY A 284 15.26 -24.93 3.64
C GLY A 284 14.84 -23.78 2.73
N LYS A 285 15.21 -23.80 1.45
CA LYS A 285 14.76 -22.87 0.43
C LYS A 285 13.69 -23.54 -0.40
N VAL A 286 12.53 -22.93 -0.45
CA VAL A 286 11.35 -23.46 -1.14
C VAL A 286 10.89 -22.43 -2.16
N GLU A 287 10.55 -22.89 -3.36
CA GLU A 287 10.02 -22.05 -4.41
C GLU A 287 8.60 -22.48 -4.77
N ILE A 288 7.68 -21.52 -4.74
CA ILE A 288 6.32 -21.69 -5.25
C ILE A 288 6.30 -21.16 -6.68
N SER A 289 5.99 -22.04 -7.62
CA SER A 289 5.74 -21.69 -9.02
C SER A 289 4.28 -21.93 -9.36
N GLY A 290 3.75 -21.12 -10.27
CA GLY A 290 2.36 -21.17 -10.71
C GLY A 290 2.13 -20.16 -11.82
N GLN A 291 0.88 -19.87 -12.14
CA GLN A 291 0.53 -18.84 -13.12
C GLN A 291 0.57 -17.42 -12.49
N PHE A 292 1.70 -17.07 -11.89
CA PHE A 292 1.84 -15.76 -11.27
C PHE A 292 2.17 -14.68 -12.29
N THR A 293 1.48 -13.55 -12.16
CA THR A 293 1.92 -12.27 -12.70
C THR A 293 2.97 -11.67 -11.75
N ARG A 294 3.70 -10.63 -12.18
CA ARG A 294 4.59 -9.87 -11.29
C ARG A 294 3.86 -9.38 -10.04
N GLN A 295 2.62 -8.91 -10.23
CA GLN A 295 1.83 -8.32 -9.15
C GLN A 295 1.35 -9.39 -8.16
N SER A 296 0.81 -10.52 -8.64
CA SER A 296 0.32 -11.59 -7.75
C SER A 296 1.46 -12.29 -7.00
N ALA A 297 2.62 -12.51 -7.65
CA ALA A 297 3.79 -13.07 -6.97
C ALA A 297 4.30 -12.14 -5.86
N ARG A 298 4.32 -10.81 -6.12
CA ARG A 298 4.71 -9.83 -5.12
C ARG A 298 3.73 -9.78 -3.95
N ALA A 299 2.42 -9.72 -4.24
CA ALA A 299 1.39 -9.71 -3.20
C ALA A 299 1.48 -10.96 -2.30
N LEU A 300 1.68 -12.16 -2.90
CA LEU A 300 1.87 -13.38 -2.13
C LEU A 300 3.14 -13.32 -1.27
N ALA A 301 4.26 -12.85 -1.82
CA ALA A 301 5.50 -12.71 -1.07
C ALA A 301 5.37 -11.72 0.10
N ASP A 302 4.68 -10.60 -0.09
CA ASP A 302 4.43 -9.59 0.94
C ASP A 302 3.54 -10.16 2.07
N ILE A 303 2.51 -10.96 1.72
CA ILE A 303 1.66 -11.66 2.67
C ILE A 303 2.49 -12.65 3.50
N LEU A 304 3.25 -13.51 2.84
CA LEU A 304 4.06 -14.54 3.50
C LEU A 304 5.18 -13.95 4.35
N GLY A 305 5.80 -12.86 3.87
CA GLY A 305 6.89 -12.18 4.58
C GLY A 305 6.44 -11.39 5.81
N SER A 306 5.18 -10.94 5.84
CA SER A 306 4.59 -10.20 6.98
C SER A 306 3.92 -11.11 8.02
N GLY A 307 3.76 -12.39 7.71
CA GLY A 307 3.03 -13.36 8.53
C GLY A 307 1.51 -13.27 8.37
N SER A 308 0.81 -14.23 8.99
CA SER A 308 -0.65 -14.29 9.01
C SER A 308 -1.25 -13.23 9.95
N LEU A 309 -2.49 -12.78 9.65
CA LEU A 309 -3.24 -11.93 10.56
C LEU A 309 -3.62 -12.72 11.82
N PRO A 310 -3.33 -12.19 13.04
CA PRO A 310 -3.77 -12.82 14.28
C PRO A 310 -5.29 -12.94 14.40
N VAL A 311 -6.02 -12.01 13.79
CA VAL A 311 -7.49 -12.03 13.76
C VAL A 311 -7.96 -11.80 12.32
N PRO A 312 -8.85 -12.67 11.79
CA PRO A 312 -9.46 -12.46 10.48
C PRO A 312 -10.25 -11.16 10.40
N LEU A 313 -10.16 -10.48 9.28
CA LEU A 313 -10.85 -9.22 9.03
C LEU A 313 -11.91 -9.39 7.94
N ALA A 314 -13.06 -8.76 8.14
CA ALA A 314 -14.10 -8.67 7.13
C ALA A 314 -14.30 -7.23 6.70
N PHE A 315 -14.39 -6.98 5.40
CA PHE A 315 -14.75 -5.68 4.88
C PHE A 315 -16.16 -5.28 5.33
N THR A 316 -16.30 -4.05 5.83
CA THR A 316 -17.56 -3.53 6.35
C THR A 316 -18.04 -2.34 5.53
N SER A 317 -17.16 -1.37 5.27
CA SER A 317 -17.56 -0.14 4.56
C SER A 317 -16.39 0.56 3.89
N SER A 318 -16.71 1.34 2.86
CA SER A 318 -15.79 2.26 2.19
C SER A 318 -16.39 3.66 2.18
N SER A 319 -15.56 4.67 2.39
CA SER A 319 -15.95 6.08 2.27
C SER A 319 -14.79 6.90 1.72
N ASP A 320 -15.10 7.81 0.79
CA ASP A 320 -14.12 8.77 0.33
C ASP A 320 -13.91 9.87 1.38
N ILE A 321 -12.67 10.22 1.57
CA ILE A 321 -12.27 11.29 2.49
C ILE A 321 -11.31 12.26 1.81
N THR A 322 -11.30 13.49 2.27
CA THR A 322 -10.27 14.45 1.90
C THR A 322 -9.14 14.37 2.91
N LEU A 323 -7.97 13.92 2.47
CA LEU A 323 -6.75 13.97 3.26
C LEU A 323 -6.30 15.43 3.33
N GLY A 324 -6.56 16.10 4.45
CA GLY A 324 -6.11 17.48 4.68
C GLY A 324 -4.60 17.59 4.56
N ALA A 325 -4.12 18.70 3.97
CA ALA A 325 -2.71 19.06 4.04
C ALA A 325 -2.29 19.10 5.51
N THR A 326 -1.12 18.55 5.83
CA THR A 326 -0.61 18.57 7.22
C THR A 326 -0.65 20.01 7.75
N THR A 327 -1.11 20.21 8.97
CA THR A 327 -1.23 21.55 9.62
C THR A 327 0.06 22.34 9.51
N MET A 328 1.22 21.67 9.55
CA MET A 328 2.55 22.27 9.38
C MET A 328 2.73 22.93 8.00
N SER A 329 2.24 22.33 6.92
CA SER A 329 2.33 22.91 5.57
C SER A 329 1.37 24.10 5.42
N MET A 330 0.22 24.09 6.05
CA MET A 330 -0.72 25.21 6.06
C MET A 330 -0.16 26.42 6.82
N VAL A 331 0.37 26.21 8.00
CA VAL A 331 1.00 27.29 8.81
C VAL A 331 2.17 27.91 8.08
N LEU A 332 3.07 27.10 7.50
CA LEU A 332 4.21 27.62 6.74
C LEU A 332 3.77 28.46 5.53
N ARG A 333 2.72 28.06 4.85
CA ARG A 333 2.19 28.78 3.68
C ARG A 333 1.55 30.10 4.08
N VAL A 334 0.71 30.11 5.12
CA VAL A 334 0.10 31.32 5.63
C VAL A 334 1.20 32.30 6.08
N ALA A 335 2.25 31.82 6.74
CA ALA A 335 3.40 32.63 7.14
C ALA A 335 4.15 33.22 5.94
N LEU A 336 4.38 32.47 4.87
CA LEU A 336 5.02 32.96 3.64
C LEU A 336 4.19 34.02 2.94
N VAL A 337 2.88 33.84 2.84
CA VAL A 337 1.96 34.84 2.25
C VAL A 337 1.93 36.12 3.07
N ALA A 338 1.80 35.99 4.39
CA ALA A 338 1.81 37.14 5.30
C ALA A 338 3.15 37.91 5.25
N LEU A 339 4.28 37.21 5.16
CA LEU A 339 5.60 37.80 5.00
C LEU A 339 5.71 38.60 3.68
N GLY A 340 5.23 38.01 2.56
CA GLY A 340 5.23 38.70 1.26
C GLY A 340 4.37 39.97 1.24
N ILE A 341 3.18 39.93 1.86
CA ILE A 341 2.30 41.09 2.03
C ILE A 341 2.99 42.15 2.90
N GLY A 342 3.62 41.76 4.00
CA GLY A 342 4.36 42.66 4.89
C GLY A 342 5.50 43.38 4.18
N ILE A 343 6.32 42.66 3.42
CA ILE A 343 7.44 43.23 2.67
C ILE A 343 6.93 44.24 1.61
N THR A 344 5.85 43.92 0.88
CA THR A 344 5.28 44.83 -0.11
C THR A 344 4.72 46.09 0.52
N ALA A 345 4.03 45.99 1.68
CA ALA A 345 3.50 47.15 2.42
C ALA A 345 4.63 48.07 2.88
N VAL A 346 5.70 47.54 3.47
CA VAL A 346 6.88 48.31 3.92
C VAL A 346 7.55 49.00 2.74
N ALA A 347 7.70 48.32 1.59
CA ALA A 347 8.27 48.90 0.39
C ALA A 347 7.43 50.08 -0.17
N ILE A 348 6.09 49.95 -0.17
CA ILE A 348 5.19 51.03 -0.59
C ILE A 348 5.32 52.22 0.36
N VAL A 349 5.31 52.02 1.69
CA VAL A 349 5.47 53.11 2.66
C VAL A 349 6.81 53.80 2.49
N ALA A 350 7.91 53.04 2.30
CA ALA A 350 9.26 53.60 2.04
C ALA A 350 9.26 54.45 0.76
N VAL A 351 8.62 54.03 -0.31
CA VAL A 351 8.53 54.86 -1.55
C VAL A 351 7.73 56.12 -1.31
N ILE A 352 6.58 56.04 -0.63
CA ILE A 352 5.77 57.23 -0.29
C ILE A 352 6.55 58.20 0.59
N TYR A 353 7.28 57.71 1.59
CA TYR A 353 8.14 58.53 2.44
C TYR A 353 9.24 59.26 1.69
N LEU A 354 9.93 58.53 0.80
CA LEU A 354 10.99 59.12 -0.04
C LEU A 354 10.47 60.15 -1.01
N VAL A 355 9.24 59.97 -1.52
CA VAL A 355 8.57 60.92 -2.43
C VAL A 355 8.12 62.16 -1.66
N ARG A 356 7.58 62.04 -0.43
CA ARG A 356 7.13 63.17 0.42
C ARG A 356 8.29 63.99 0.97
N ARG A 357 9.37 63.36 1.40
CA ARG A 357 10.55 64.04 1.97
C ARG A 357 11.28 64.98 0.99
N ARG A 358 11.03 64.86 -0.30
CA ARG A 358 11.68 65.66 -1.35
C ARG A 358 10.75 66.73 -2.00
N ARG A 359 9.62 67.08 -1.37
CA ARG A 359 8.88 68.28 -1.75
C ARG A 359 9.60 69.49 -1.21
N PRO A 360 10.20 70.36 -2.00
CA PRO A 360 10.73 71.64 -1.50
C PRO A 360 9.57 72.51 -1.04
N GLU A 361 9.69 73.08 0.14
CA GLU A 361 8.80 74.18 0.60
C GLU A 361 8.91 75.31 -0.42
N HIS A 362 7.87 75.59 -1.15
CA HIS A 362 7.73 76.83 -1.82
C HIS A 362 7.54 77.92 -0.74
N VAL A 363 8.64 78.63 -0.42
CA VAL A 363 8.61 79.88 0.29
C VAL A 363 7.92 80.89 -0.60
N SER A 364 6.70 81.28 -0.26
CA SER A 364 5.98 82.44 -0.80
C SER A 364 6.58 83.69 -0.15
N ALA A 365 7.16 84.58 -1.00
CA ALA A 365 7.40 85.97 -0.66
C ALA A 365 6.32 86.80 -1.33
#